data_084807a891a61162dd3cb2a3d3394e25
#
_entry.id   084807a891a61162dd3cb2a3d3394e25
#
_cell.length_a   1.000
_cell.length_b   1.000
_cell.length_c   1.000
_cell.angle_alpha   90.00
_cell.angle_beta   90.00
_cell.angle_gamma   90.00
#
_symmetry.space_group_name_H-M   'P 1'
#
loop_
_entity.id
_entity.type
_entity.pdbx_description
1 polymer ?
#
loop_
_entity_poly.entity_id
_entity_poly.type
_entity_poly.pdbx_seq_one_letter_code
_entity_poly.pdbx_strand_id
1 'polypeptide(L)'
;MKLSKYFSLEEFTRSDTARKLGIDNTPTPEHIQNLSDMCVNLLDPLREAWGRPLIVTSGYRGYKLNAAVKGSKTSAHCYGLAADIVPADTNEMDEFKIFAPKFLKQSGLPYDQYIDETNLKGNEWCHFGYKDRKGRQRRQNLITHDGKTYKPLQ
;
A
#
# COMPACT_ATOMS: atom_id res chain seq x y z
N MET A 1 -1.20 7.07 -17.13
CA MET A 1 -0.35 5.93 -17.57
C MET A 1 -0.76 4.65 -16.85
N LYS A 2 -1.07 3.63 -17.59
CA LYS A 2 -1.47 2.35 -17.03
C LYS A 2 -0.23 1.57 -16.56
N LEU A 3 -0.22 1.09 -15.30
CA LEU A 3 0.88 0.30 -14.73
C LEU A 3 0.65 -1.20 -14.90
N SER A 4 -0.62 -1.63 -14.88
CA SER A 4 -0.98 -3.04 -14.90
C SER A 4 -2.44 -3.18 -15.36
N LYS A 5 -2.97 -4.41 -15.29
CA LYS A 5 -4.36 -4.69 -15.67
C LYS A 5 -5.37 -3.81 -14.93
N TYR A 6 -5.18 -3.62 -13.62
CA TYR A 6 -6.17 -2.94 -12.76
C TYR A 6 -5.74 -1.58 -12.24
N PHE A 7 -4.47 -1.18 -12.39
CA PHE A 7 -3.96 0.02 -11.73
C PHE A 7 -3.28 0.99 -12.70
N SER A 8 -3.45 2.28 -12.42
CA SER A 8 -2.81 3.38 -13.15
C SER A 8 -1.83 4.11 -12.24
N LEU A 9 -0.83 4.79 -12.83
CA LEU A 9 0.14 5.59 -12.09
C LEU A 9 -0.53 6.69 -11.27
N GLU A 10 -1.57 7.30 -11.82
CA GLU A 10 -2.27 8.41 -11.19
C GLU A 10 -2.90 8.01 -9.86
N GLU A 11 -3.34 6.75 -9.72
CA GLU A 11 -3.88 6.23 -8.46
C GLU A 11 -2.84 6.22 -7.35
N PHE A 12 -1.55 6.06 -7.69
CA PHE A 12 -0.46 5.98 -6.71
C PHE A 12 0.19 7.32 -6.41
N THR A 13 0.06 8.30 -7.29
CA THR A 13 0.72 9.61 -7.12
C THR A 13 -0.22 10.69 -6.63
N ARG A 14 -1.51 10.46 -6.71
CA ARG A 14 -2.56 11.38 -6.25
C ARG A 14 -2.43 11.60 -4.74
N SER A 15 -2.40 12.87 -4.33
CA SER A 15 -2.33 13.24 -2.91
C SER A 15 -2.93 14.62 -2.71
N ASP A 16 -3.95 14.70 -1.84
CA ASP A 16 -4.56 15.97 -1.46
C ASP A 16 -3.57 16.85 -0.72
N THR A 17 -2.74 16.27 0.13
CA THR A 17 -1.70 17.00 0.87
C THR A 17 -0.69 17.61 -0.08
N ALA A 18 -0.19 16.85 -1.05
CA ALA A 18 0.77 17.35 -2.05
C ALA A 18 0.17 18.51 -2.83
N ARG A 19 -1.08 18.37 -3.26
CA ARG A 19 -1.78 19.42 -4.00
C ARG A 19 -1.95 20.69 -3.17
N LYS A 20 -2.39 20.56 -1.91
CA LYS A 20 -2.61 21.71 -1.01
C LYS A 20 -1.31 22.45 -0.67
N LEU A 21 -0.21 21.72 -0.51
CA LEU A 21 1.08 22.28 -0.14
C LEU A 21 1.97 22.61 -1.33
N GLY A 22 1.51 22.33 -2.56
CA GLY A 22 2.31 22.58 -3.76
C GLY A 22 3.55 21.70 -3.86
N ILE A 23 3.50 20.48 -3.32
CA ILE A 23 4.61 19.52 -3.34
C ILE A 23 4.56 18.72 -4.63
N ASP A 24 5.70 18.68 -5.35
CA ASP A 24 5.86 17.81 -6.51
C ASP A 24 6.06 16.38 -6.03
N ASN A 25 5.11 15.50 -6.37
CA ASN A 25 5.13 14.09 -6.01
C ASN A 25 5.39 13.19 -7.23
N THR A 26 6.08 13.71 -8.24
CA THR A 26 6.40 12.95 -9.45
C THR A 26 7.43 11.87 -9.14
N PRO A 27 7.14 10.59 -9.40
CA PRO A 27 8.11 9.53 -9.14
C PRO A 27 9.22 9.49 -10.19
N THR A 28 10.38 8.98 -9.80
CA THR A 28 11.48 8.72 -10.72
C THR A 28 11.13 7.52 -11.62
N PRO A 29 11.84 7.32 -12.76
CA PRO A 29 11.63 6.13 -13.58
C PRO A 29 11.83 4.82 -12.81
N GLU A 30 12.79 4.77 -11.89
CA GLU A 30 13.01 3.60 -11.03
C GLU A 30 11.80 3.34 -10.13
N HIS A 31 11.23 4.38 -9.52
CA HIS A 31 10.08 4.26 -8.65
C HIS A 31 8.83 3.84 -9.43
N ILE A 32 8.68 4.32 -10.66
CA ILE A 32 7.59 3.89 -11.55
C ILE A 32 7.71 2.39 -11.85
N GLN A 33 8.93 1.92 -12.12
CA GLN A 33 9.16 0.48 -12.36
C GLN A 33 8.81 -0.34 -11.11
N ASN A 34 9.19 0.14 -9.92
CA ASN A 34 8.84 -0.52 -8.66
C ASN A 34 7.32 -0.60 -8.49
N LEU A 35 6.61 0.50 -8.77
CA LEU A 35 5.13 0.52 -8.71
C LEU A 35 4.53 -0.50 -9.68
N SER A 36 5.05 -0.56 -10.92
CA SER A 36 4.57 -1.51 -11.92
C SER A 36 4.80 -2.96 -11.47
N ASP A 37 5.98 -3.26 -10.94
CA ASP A 37 6.30 -4.61 -10.44
C ASP A 37 5.37 -5.01 -9.28
N MET A 38 5.12 -4.09 -8.36
CA MET A 38 4.18 -4.32 -7.25
C MET A 38 2.77 -4.60 -7.78
N CYS A 39 2.31 -3.81 -8.74
CA CYS A 39 0.98 -3.98 -9.32
C CYS A 39 0.85 -5.32 -10.03
N VAL A 40 1.80 -5.68 -10.88
CA VAL A 40 1.73 -6.92 -11.66
C VAL A 40 1.86 -8.16 -10.77
N ASN A 41 2.79 -8.14 -9.81
CA ASN A 41 3.14 -9.33 -9.04
C ASN A 41 2.35 -9.51 -7.75
N LEU A 42 1.76 -8.45 -7.22
CA LEU A 42 1.05 -8.51 -5.94
C LEU A 42 -0.38 -7.97 -6.03
N LEU A 43 -0.57 -6.73 -6.48
CA LEU A 43 -1.87 -6.07 -6.38
C LEU A 43 -2.89 -6.54 -7.41
N ASP A 44 -2.47 -6.84 -8.64
CA ASP A 44 -3.37 -7.43 -9.64
C ASP A 44 -3.89 -8.80 -9.22
N PRO A 45 -3.03 -9.75 -8.76
CA PRO A 45 -3.52 -11.02 -8.22
C PRO A 45 -4.47 -10.84 -7.04
N LEU A 46 -4.18 -9.92 -6.13
CA LEU A 46 -5.05 -9.62 -5.00
C LEU A 46 -6.41 -9.09 -5.48
N ARG A 47 -6.40 -8.12 -6.39
CA ARG A 47 -7.60 -7.51 -6.96
C ARG A 47 -8.45 -8.55 -7.70
N GLU A 48 -7.81 -9.40 -8.47
CA GLU A 48 -8.47 -10.47 -9.23
C GLU A 48 -9.18 -11.45 -8.28
N ALA A 49 -8.49 -11.89 -7.23
CA ALA A 49 -9.03 -12.83 -6.26
C ALA A 49 -10.16 -12.21 -5.43
N TRP A 50 -10.02 -10.93 -5.06
CA TRP A 50 -11.08 -10.21 -4.33
C TRP A 50 -12.33 -10.04 -5.20
N GLY A 51 -12.15 -9.80 -6.51
CA GLY A 51 -13.24 -9.72 -7.48
C GLY A 51 -14.08 -8.44 -7.42
N ARG A 52 -13.68 -7.46 -6.60
CA ARG A 52 -14.42 -6.20 -6.39
C ARG A 52 -13.45 -5.03 -6.42
N PRO A 53 -13.94 -3.78 -6.70
CA PRO A 53 -13.06 -2.62 -6.79
C PRO A 53 -12.30 -2.33 -5.50
N LEU A 54 -11.03 -1.96 -5.64
CA LEU A 54 -10.15 -1.51 -4.56
C LEU A 54 -9.70 -0.09 -4.85
N ILE A 55 -9.49 0.70 -3.80
CA ILE A 55 -9.02 2.09 -3.89
C ILE A 55 -7.66 2.20 -3.22
N VAL A 56 -6.70 2.80 -3.91
CA VAL A 56 -5.41 3.18 -3.35
C VAL A 56 -5.60 4.51 -2.62
N THR A 57 -5.48 4.50 -1.31
CA THR A 57 -5.61 5.72 -0.49
C THR A 57 -4.28 6.43 -0.33
N SER A 58 -3.15 5.71 -0.38
CA SER A 58 -1.81 6.27 -0.38
C SER A 58 -0.88 5.31 -1.12
N GLY A 59 -0.25 5.80 -2.17
CA GLY A 59 0.70 5.01 -2.94
C GLY A 59 2.11 5.57 -2.80
N TYR A 60 2.64 6.16 -3.89
CA TYR A 60 3.95 6.77 -3.86
C TYR A 60 3.94 8.06 -3.04
N ARG A 61 4.92 8.20 -2.15
CA ARG A 61 5.20 9.44 -1.44
C ARG A 61 6.65 9.80 -1.63
N GLY A 62 6.93 10.77 -2.51
CA GLY A 62 8.24 11.38 -2.62
C GLY A 62 8.65 11.89 -1.24
N TYR A 63 9.94 12.07 -1.04
CA TYR A 63 10.44 12.28 0.29
C TYR A 63 9.92 13.58 0.96
N LYS A 64 9.63 14.63 0.16
CA LYS A 64 9.02 15.86 0.68
C LYS A 64 7.59 15.64 1.17
N LEU A 65 6.80 14.89 0.39
CA LEU A 65 5.44 14.55 0.78
C LEU A 65 5.44 13.65 2.01
N ASN A 66 6.34 12.67 2.06
CA ASN A 66 6.45 11.77 3.19
C ASN A 66 6.77 12.54 4.49
N ALA A 67 7.67 13.53 4.42
CA ALA A 67 7.97 14.38 5.57
C ALA A 67 6.76 15.21 6.00
N ALA A 68 6.00 15.74 5.04
CA ALA A 68 4.81 16.57 5.31
C ALA A 68 3.71 15.77 6.01
N VAL A 69 3.53 14.48 5.69
CA VAL A 69 2.55 13.61 6.34
C VAL A 69 3.13 12.85 7.54
N LYS A 70 4.36 13.19 7.94
CA LYS A 70 5.05 12.57 9.09
C LYS A 70 5.23 11.07 8.95
N GLY A 71 5.45 10.59 7.74
CA GLY A 71 5.76 9.19 7.48
C GLY A 71 7.15 8.83 7.97
N SER A 72 7.38 7.53 8.15
CA SER A 72 8.69 7.00 8.53
C SER A 72 9.73 7.36 7.46
N LYS A 73 10.92 7.78 7.87
CA LYS A 73 12.03 8.07 6.95
C LYS A 73 12.48 6.83 6.16
N THR A 74 12.13 5.64 6.64
CA THR A 74 12.45 4.38 5.98
C THR A 74 11.23 3.76 5.27
N SER A 75 10.18 4.54 5.06
CA SER A 75 8.93 4.07 4.46
C SER A 75 9.15 3.52 3.04
N ALA A 76 8.61 2.34 2.79
CA ALA A 76 8.61 1.74 1.46
C ALA A 76 7.79 2.54 0.44
N HIS A 77 6.82 3.36 0.90
CA HIS A 77 6.08 4.28 0.03
C HIS A 77 6.99 5.26 -0.73
N CYS A 78 8.13 5.60 -0.15
CA CYS A 78 9.07 6.55 -0.78
C CYS A 78 9.77 5.98 -2.01
N TYR A 79 9.72 4.68 -2.20
CA TYR A 79 10.40 3.98 -3.30
C TYR A 79 9.43 3.32 -4.29
N GLY A 80 8.12 3.52 -4.09
CA GLY A 80 7.11 2.84 -4.92
C GLY A 80 6.97 1.36 -4.59
N LEU A 81 7.27 0.97 -3.35
CA LEU A 81 7.29 -0.43 -2.91
C LEU A 81 6.15 -0.77 -1.94
N ALA A 82 5.24 0.15 -1.71
CA ALA A 82 4.09 -0.08 -0.83
C ALA A 82 2.88 0.71 -1.28
N ALA A 83 1.71 0.24 -0.90
CA ALA A 83 0.43 0.91 -1.13
C ALA A 83 -0.51 0.66 0.04
N ASP A 84 -1.27 1.69 0.41
CA ASP A 84 -2.37 1.58 1.35
C ASP A 84 -3.66 1.47 0.54
N ILE A 85 -4.45 0.44 0.83
CA ILE A 85 -5.60 0.06 0.01
C ILE A 85 -6.81 -0.19 0.90
N VAL A 86 -7.98 0.21 0.41
CA VAL A 86 -9.26 -0.10 1.02
C VAL A 86 -10.22 -0.63 -0.04
N PRO A 87 -11.24 -1.43 0.34
CA PRO A 87 -12.32 -1.76 -0.62
C PRO A 87 -13.08 -0.48 -0.99
N ALA A 88 -13.52 -0.40 -2.24
CA ALA A 88 -14.31 0.75 -2.70
C ALA A 88 -15.62 0.89 -1.92
N ASP A 89 -16.24 -0.21 -1.54
CA ASP A 89 -17.37 -0.23 -0.63
C ASP A 89 -16.84 -0.37 0.80
N THR A 90 -16.97 0.70 1.59
CA THR A 90 -16.46 0.73 2.97
C THR A 90 -17.14 -0.28 3.89
N ASN A 91 -18.35 -0.75 3.55
CA ASN A 91 -19.02 -1.81 4.30
C ASN A 91 -18.31 -3.16 4.19
N GLU A 92 -17.42 -3.31 3.22
CA GLU A 92 -16.65 -4.53 2.99
C GLU A 92 -15.30 -4.55 3.70
N MET A 93 -14.98 -3.54 4.51
CA MET A 93 -13.67 -3.43 5.15
C MET A 93 -13.36 -4.63 6.04
N ASP A 94 -14.29 -5.05 6.88
CA ASP A 94 -14.06 -6.18 7.78
C ASP A 94 -13.83 -7.47 7.00
N GLU A 95 -14.61 -7.70 5.97
CA GLU A 95 -14.46 -8.85 5.07
C GLU A 95 -13.10 -8.83 4.39
N PHE A 96 -12.68 -7.66 3.88
CA PHE A 96 -11.40 -7.51 3.19
C PHE A 96 -10.23 -7.76 4.14
N LYS A 97 -10.31 -7.30 5.38
CA LYS A 97 -9.26 -7.54 6.40
C LYS A 97 -9.11 -9.02 6.78
N ILE A 98 -10.16 -9.82 6.61
CA ILE A 98 -10.08 -11.26 6.79
C ILE A 98 -9.52 -11.91 5.54
N PHE A 99 -10.02 -11.50 4.37
CA PHE A 99 -9.64 -12.08 3.09
C PHE A 99 -8.17 -11.87 2.73
N ALA A 100 -7.70 -10.62 2.81
CA ALA A 100 -6.40 -10.26 2.25
C ALA A 100 -5.22 -11.02 2.89
N PRO A 101 -5.05 -11.04 4.23
CA PRO A 101 -3.91 -11.75 4.81
C PRO A 101 -3.98 -13.26 4.58
N LYS A 102 -5.17 -13.83 4.57
CA LYS A 102 -5.36 -15.27 4.29
C LYS A 102 -4.99 -15.59 2.86
N PHE A 103 -5.45 -14.78 1.90
CA PHE A 103 -5.12 -14.94 0.49
C PHE A 103 -3.61 -14.85 0.27
N LEU A 104 -2.95 -13.86 0.86
CA LEU A 104 -1.50 -13.69 0.72
C LEU A 104 -0.74 -14.91 1.23
N LYS A 105 -1.14 -15.47 2.37
CA LYS A 105 -0.48 -16.67 2.92
C LYS A 105 -0.70 -17.90 2.06
N GLN A 106 -1.90 -18.08 1.54
CA GLN A 106 -2.27 -19.29 0.78
C GLN A 106 -1.79 -19.25 -0.67
N SER A 107 -1.68 -18.04 -1.25
CA SER A 107 -1.35 -17.89 -2.67
C SER A 107 0.12 -18.12 -3.00
N GLY A 108 1.00 -17.99 -2.01
CA GLY A 108 2.45 -18.04 -2.26
C GLY A 108 3.00 -16.81 -2.96
N LEU A 109 2.21 -15.74 -3.12
CA LEU A 109 2.67 -14.51 -3.78
C LEU A 109 3.85 -13.88 -3.04
N PRO A 110 4.79 -13.25 -3.77
CA PRO A 110 5.87 -12.52 -3.14
C PRO A 110 5.32 -11.22 -2.53
N TYR A 111 5.54 -11.01 -1.24
CA TYR A 111 5.25 -9.75 -0.57
C TYR A 111 6.11 -9.62 0.68
N ASP A 112 6.29 -8.39 1.14
CA ASP A 112 7.07 -8.11 2.34
C ASP A 112 6.18 -8.02 3.57
N GLN A 113 5.18 -7.13 3.55
CA GLN A 113 4.30 -6.92 4.70
C GLN A 113 2.86 -6.70 4.25
N TYR A 114 1.95 -7.27 5.01
CA TYR A 114 0.55 -6.87 5.09
C TYR A 114 0.34 -6.31 6.50
N ILE A 115 -0.24 -5.12 6.60
CA ILE A 115 -0.52 -4.51 7.91
C ILE A 115 -1.97 -4.05 7.96
N ASP A 116 -2.72 -4.58 8.92
CA ASP A 116 -4.03 -4.04 9.29
C ASP A 116 -3.77 -2.79 10.12
N GLU A 117 -4.05 -1.62 9.56
CA GLU A 117 -3.74 -0.35 10.21
C GLU A 117 -5.01 0.41 10.60
N THR A 118 -5.04 0.84 11.87
CA THR A 118 -6.01 1.80 12.38
C THR A 118 -5.19 2.89 13.08
N ASN A 119 -5.47 4.16 12.80
CA ASN A 119 -4.78 5.25 13.49
C ASN A 119 -5.56 5.70 14.74
N LEU A 120 -4.99 6.62 15.50
CA LEU A 120 -5.61 7.11 16.73
C LEU A 120 -6.92 7.87 16.49
N LYS A 121 -7.17 8.30 15.25
CA LYS A 121 -8.41 8.96 14.85
C LYS A 121 -9.50 7.95 14.44
N GLY A 122 -9.19 6.66 14.41
CA GLY A 122 -10.11 5.63 14.00
C GLY A 122 -10.19 5.37 12.49
N ASN A 123 -9.32 5.99 11.70
CA ASN A 123 -9.25 5.71 10.26
C ASN A 123 -8.56 4.37 10.04
N GLU A 124 -9.06 3.60 9.08
CA GLU A 124 -8.59 2.25 8.79
C GLU A 124 -8.15 2.10 7.34
N TRP A 125 -7.14 1.30 7.14
CA TRP A 125 -6.70 0.86 5.80
C TRP A 125 -5.86 -0.40 5.91
N CYS A 126 -5.56 -1.00 4.77
CA CYS A 126 -4.66 -2.15 4.70
C CYS A 126 -3.40 -1.74 3.95
N HIS A 127 -2.25 -1.91 4.59
CA HIS A 127 -0.95 -1.61 4.00
C HIS A 127 -0.40 -2.87 3.34
N PHE A 128 0.03 -2.73 2.09
CA PHE A 128 0.67 -3.80 1.33
C PHE A 128 2.08 -3.36 0.95
N GLY A 129 3.09 -3.98 1.55
CA GLY A 129 4.48 -3.76 1.21
C GLY A 129 4.96 -4.87 0.28
N TYR A 130 5.48 -4.50 -0.89
CA TYR A 130 5.97 -5.46 -1.87
C TYR A 130 7.39 -5.93 -1.53
N LYS A 131 8.28 -4.97 -1.30
CA LYS A 131 9.67 -5.22 -0.87
C LYS A 131 10.07 -4.16 0.15
N ASP A 132 10.99 -4.50 1.04
CA ASP A 132 11.63 -3.48 1.87
C ASP A 132 12.77 -2.81 1.07
N ARG A 133 13.45 -1.86 1.69
CA ARG A 133 14.53 -1.11 1.04
C ARG A 133 15.72 -1.98 0.62
N LYS A 134 15.88 -3.16 1.23
CA LYS A 134 16.94 -4.12 0.90
C LYS A 134 16.46 -5.18 -0.08
N GLY A 135 15.24 -5.07 -0.60
CA GLY A 135 14.65 -6.02 -1.53
C GLY A 135 14.10 -7.27 -0.89
N ARG A 136 13.95 -7.29 0.44
CA ARG A 136 13.44 -8.47 1.15
C ARG A 136 11.92 -8.57 1.03
N GLN A 137 11.45 -9.81 0.97
CA GLN A 137 10.02 -10.15 0.96
C GLN A 137 9.74 -11.13 2.09
N ARG A 138 9.56 -10.58 3.29
CA ARG A 138 9.50 -11.32 4.55
C ARG A 138 8.18 -12.02 4.80
N ARG A 139 7.13 -11.67 4.05
CA ARG A 139 5.78 -12.24 4.15
C ARG A 139 5.21 -12.14 5.58
N GLN A 140 5.34 -10.95 6.18
CA GLN A 140 4.88 -10.67 7.53
C GLN A 140 3.46 -10.11 7.52
N ASN A 141 2.59 -10.67 8.34
CA ASN A 141 1.25 -10.14 8.57
C ASN A 141 1.20 -9.49 9.95
N LEU A 142 0.93 -8.19 9.99
CA LEU A 142 0.99 -7.39 11.19
C LEU A 142 -0.31 -6.61 11.42
N ILE A 143 -0.49 -6.11 12.63
CA ILE A 143 -1.58 -5.20 13.00
C ILE A 143 -1.03 -4.05 13.85
N THR A 144 -1.57 -2.85 13.65
CA THR A 144 -1.27 -1.70 14.48
C THR A 144 -2.53 -0.87 14.70
N HIS A 145 -2.65 -0.26 15.89
CA HIS A 145 -3.75 0.64 16.25
C HIS A 145 -3.29 2.08 16.48
N ASP A 146 -1.99 2.34 16.38
CA ASP A 146 -1.42 3.67 16.64
C ASP A 146 -0.37 4.09 15.61
N GLY A 147 0.00 3.20 14.67
CA GLY A 147 1.04 3.47 13.68
C GLY A 147 2.45 3.44 14.23
N LYS A 148 2.63 2.97 15.46
CA LYS A 148 3.93 2.92 16.14
C LYS A 148 4.25 1.53 16.68
N THR A 149 3.26 0.86 17.24
CA THR A 149 3.40 -0.47 17.83
C THR A 149 2.78 -1.49 16.89
N TYR A 150 3.59 -2.40 16.38
CA TYR A 150 3.19 -3.43 15.43
C TYR A 150 3.27 -4.80 16.10
N LYS A 151 2.22 -5.59 15.94
CA LYS A 151 2.14 -6.93 16.50
C LYS A 151 1.83 -7.92 15.38
N PRO A 152 2.23 -9.20 15.53
CA PRO A 152 1.80 -10.24 14.58
C PRO A 152 0.28 -10.30 14.52
N LEU A 153 -0.25 -10.42 13.30
CA LEU A 153 -1.68 -10.62 13.08
C LEU A 153 -2.01 -12.08 13.41
N GLN A 154 -2.98 -12.28 14.24
CA GLN A 154 -3.41 -13.60 14.68
C GLN A 154 -4.47 -14.18 13.75
#